data_613ef1880311781282a6c4d4f5590810
#
_entry.id   613ef1880311781282a6c4d4f5590810
#
_cell.length_a   1.000
_cell.length_b   1.000
_cell.length_c   1.000
_cell.angle_alpha   90.00
_cell.angle_beta   90.00
_cell.angle_gamma   90.00
#
_symmetry.space_group_name_H-M   'P 1'
#
loop_
_entity.id
_entity.type
_entity.pdbx_description
1 polymer ?
#
loop_
_entity_poly.entity_id
_entity_poly.type
_entity_poly.pdbx_seq_one_letter_code
_entity_poly.pdbx_strand_id
1 'polypeptide(L)'
;EMIFIKDLNFLTLKPILYICNVSEEDLNRGNHFTNKITEMINREKSEMLILAVSLEAEIFEIEDFSDRQSFLDDYQIKQPASLKLINKTYKLLNMQTFFTVGEKEVKAWTIQIGWNAQKSAGVIHSDFEKGFIRSEVISYEDYLNYKSEAKIKEAGKLRVEGKDYIVKDGDIMHFRF
;
A
#
# COMPACT_ATOMS: atom_id res chain seq x y z
N GLU A 1 -23.81 14.17 -9.59
CA GLU A 1 -24.81 13.45 -8.74
C GLU A 1 -24.11 12.54 -7.73
N MET A 2 -23.10 11.73 -8.09
CA MET A 2 -22.36 10.84 -7.18
C MET A 2 -21.71 11.56 -5.97
N ILE A 3 -21.32 12.81 -6.11
CA ILE A 3 -20.68 13.58 -5.03
C ILE A 3 -21.66 13.85 -3.87
N PHE A 4 -22.92 14.14 -4.16
CA PHE A 4 -23.93 14.47 -3.16
C PHE A 4 -24.40 13.27 -2.30
N ILE A 5 -24.29 12.05 -2.81
CA ILE A 5 -24.71 10.86 -2.07
C ILE A 5 -23.55 10.20 -1.31
N LYS A 6 -22.32 10.65 -1.54
CA LYS A 6 -21.13 10.09 -0.89
C LYS A 6 -21.17 10.27 0.64
N ASP A 7 -21.68 11.40 1.09
CA ASP A 7 -21.80 11.73 2.52
C ASP A 7 -22.83 10.87 3.25
N LEU A 8 -23.77 10.23 2.51
CA LEU A 8 -24.76 9.31 3.06
C LEU A 8 -24.17 7.94 3.44
N ASN A 9 -22.92 7.67 3.07
CA ASN A 9 -22.19 6.45 3.43
C ASN A 9 -22.91 5.12 3.14
N PHE A 10 -23.67 5.05 2.08
CA PHE A 10 -24.36 3.80 1.69
C PHE A 10 -23.38 2.65 1.49
N LEU A 11 -23.70 1.49 2.07
CA LEU A 11 -22.87 0.27 1.93
C LEU A 11 -22.70 -0.14 0.46
N THR A 12 -23.76 0.01 -0.33
CA THR A 12 -23.77 -0.34 -1.77
C THR A 12 -22.90 0.57 -2.64
N LEU A 13 -22.41 1.69 -2.10
CA LEU A 13 -21.46 2.58 -2.79
C LEU A 13 -20.02 2.32 -2.41
N LYS A 14 -19.77 1.47 -1.40
CA LYS A 14 -18.41 1.14 -0.98
C LYS A 14 -17.80 0.12 -1.93
N PRO A 15 -16.51 0.27 -2.29
CA PRO A 15 -15.81 -0.73 -3.06
C PRO A 15 -15.72 -2.04 -2.28
N ILE A 16 -15.82 -3.16 -2.98
CA ILE A 16 -15.84 -4.50 -2.37
C ILE A 16 -14.63 -5.28 -2.86
N LEU A 17 -13.94 -5.93 -1.92
CA LEU A 17 -12.93 -6.96 -2.18
C LEU A 17 -13.46 -8.30 -1.65
N TYR A 18 -13.64 -9.26 -2.53
CA TYR A 18 -14.07 -10.61 -2.17
C TYR A 18 -12.87 -11.46 -1.74
N ILE A 19 -12.94 -12.07 -0.57
CA ILE A 19 -11.92 -12.98 -0.07
C ILE A 19 -12.49 -14.39 -0.06
N CYS A 20 -11.94 -15.26 -0.88
CA CYS A 20 -12.31 -16.67 -0.97
C CYS A 20 -11.32 -17.50 -0.14
N ASN A 21 -11.76 -17.95 1.04
CA ASN A 21 -11.01 -18.90 1.83
C ASN A 21 -11.24 -20.30 1.27
N VAL A 22 -10.17 -20.96 0.86
CA VAL A 22 -10.21 -22.30 0.25
C VAL A 22 -9.27 -23.27 0.99
N SER A 23 -9.36 -24.56 0.65
CA SER A 23 -8.36 -25.54 1.06
C SER A 23 -7.02 -25.31 0.36
N GLU A 24 -5.95 -25.86 0.89
CA GLU A 24 -4.60 -25.75 0.30
C GLU A 24 -4.57 -26.28 -1.15
N GLU A 25 -5.27 -27.39 -1.40
CA GLU A 25 -5.35 -28.02 -2.72
C GLU A 25 -5.97 -27.09 -3.78
N ASP A 26 -6.90 -26.23 -3.35
CA ASP A 26 -7.64 -25.31 -4.22
C ASP A 26 -6.94 -23.94 -4.38
N LEU A 27 -5.87 -23.68 -3.62
CA LEU A 27 -5.23 -22.36 -3.56
C LEU A 27 -4.80 -21.84 -4.93
N ASN A 28 -4.17 -22.71 -5.74
CA ASN A 28 -3.62 -22.34 -7.05
C ASN A 28 -4.63 -22.50 -8.20
N ARG A 29 -5.60 -23.39 -8.06
CA ARG A 29 -6.55 -23.72 -9.14
C ARG A 29 -7.94 -23.15 -8.92
N GLY A 30 -8.26 -22.76 -7.69
CA GLY A 30 -9.62 -22.46 -7.28
C GLY A 30 -10.52 -23.70 -7.27
N ASN A 31 -11.79 -23.50 -7.04
CA ASN A 31 -12.82 -24.54 -7.06
C ASN A 31 -14.13 -24.01 -7.64
N HIS A 32 -15.15 -24.87 -7.66
CA HIS A 32 -16.46 -24.53 -8.20
C HIS A 32 -17.06 -23.25 -7.57
N PHE A 33 -16.84 -23.00 -6.28
CA PHE A 33 -17.35 -21.79 -5.60
C PHE A 33 -16.57 -20.53 -6.03
N THR A 34 -15.25 -20.61 -6.13
CA THR A 34 -14.44 -19.49 -6.61
C THR A 34 -14.78 -19.13 -8.05
N ASN A 35 -15.08 -20.13 -8.90
CA ASN A 35 -15.52 -19.89 -10.29
C ASN A 35 -16.85 -19.13 -10.35
N LYS A 36 -17.83 -19.50 -9.51
CA LYS A 36 -19.10 -18.76 -9.42
C LYS A 36 -18.91 -17.32 -8.97
N ILE A 37 -18.04 -17.10 -7.97
CA ILE A 37 -17.71 -15.74 -7.52
C ILE A 37 -17.02 -14.95 -8.64
N THR A 38 -16.11 -15.58 -9.39
CA THR A 38 -15.44 -14.94 -10.53
C THR A 38 -16.46 -14.45 -11.58
N GLU A 39 -17.48 -15.23 -11.90
CA GLU A 39 -18.53 -14.81 -12.82
C GLU A 39 -19.33 -13.60 -12.30
N MET A 40 -19.61 -13.57 -10.99
CA MET A 40 -20.31 -12.47 -10.35
C MET A 40 -19.47 -11.18 -10.35
N ILE A 41 -18.21 -11.28 -9.97
CA ILE A 41 -17.25 -10.15 -9.87
C ILE A 41 -17.04 -9.49 -11.23
N ASN A 42 -16.96 -10.28 -12.30
CA ASN A 42 -16.81 -9.75 -13.66
C ASN A 42 -17.97 -8.82 -14.07
N ARG A 43 -19.18 -9.09 -13.54
CA ARG A 43 -20.35 -8.22 -13.75
C ARG A 43 -20.30 -6.94 -12.92
N GLU A 44 -19.78 -7.03 -11.70
CA GLU A 44 -19.73 -5.93 -10.72
C GLU A 44 -18.46 -5.06 -10.84
N LYS A 45 -17.46 -5.51 -11.62
CA LYS A 45 -16.11 -4.88 -11.71
C LYS A 45 -15.41 -4.81 -10.36
N SER A 46 -15.66 -5.78 -9.48
CA SER A 46 -15.00 -5.93 -8.18
C SER A 46 -13.73 -6.77 -8.31
N GLU A 47 -12.93 -6.82 -7.24
CA GLU A 47 -11.72 -7.68 -7.19
C GLU A 47 -11.91 -8.85 -6.23
N MET A 48 -11.12 -9.91 -6.43
CA MET A 48 -11.10 -11.09 -5.58
C MET A 48 -9.66 -11.44 -5.16
N LEU A 49 -9.55 -12.07 -3.99
CA LEU A 49 -8.35 -12.73 -3.51
C LEU A 49 -8.72 -14.15 -3.07
N ILE A 50 -8.02 -15.15 -3.58
CA ILE A 50 -8.11 -16.53 -3.11
C ILE A 50 -6.96 -16.73 -2.13
N LEU A 51 -7.24 -17.31 -0.97
CA LEU A 51 -6.25 -17.63 0.07
C LEU A 51 -6.67 -18.88 0.84
N ALA A 52 -5.73 -19.54 1.49
CA ALA A 52 -5.96 -20.63 2.44
C ALA A 52 -5.49 -20.15 3.84
N VAL A 53 -6.45 -19.80 4.71
CA VAL A 53 -6.14 -19.19 6.02
C VAL A 53 -5.33 -20.13 6.90
N SER A 54 -5.59 -21.44 6.85
CA SER A 54 -4.82 -22.46 7.59
C SER A 54 -3.35 -22.40 7.21
N LEU A 55 -3.06 -22.43 5.93
CA LEU A 55 -1.70 -22.35 5.39
C LEU A 55 -1.00 -21.02 5.73
N GLU A 56 -1.72 -19.91 5.67
CA GLU A 56 -1.17 -18.61 6.08
C GLU A 56 -0.82 -18.57 7.58
N ALA A 57 -1.62 -19.22 8.42
CA ALA A 57 -1.32 -19.33 9.84
C ALA A 57 -0.04 -20.15 10.09
N GLU A 58 0.13 -21.29 9.41
CA GLU A 58 1.35 -22.10 9.49
C GLU A 58 2.58 -21.32 9.02
N ILE A 59 2.48 -20.59 7.90
CA ILE A 59 3.55 -19.72 7.40
C ILE A 59 3.94 -18.66 8.43
N PHE A 60 2.96 -18.11 9.15
CA PHE A 60 3.21 -17.08 10.16
C PHE A 60 3.94 -17.62 11.39
N GLU A 61 3.72 -18.89 11.76
CA GLU A 61 4.37 -19.55 12.89
C GLU A 61 5.85 -19.90 12.62
N ILE A 62 6.29 -19.92 11.35
CA ILE A 62 7.68 -20.20 11.01
C ILE A 62 8.53 -18.96 11.33
N GLU A 63 9.37 -19.04 12.36
CA GLU A 63 10.22 -17.92 12.79
C GLU A 63 11.42 -17.71 11.85
N ASP A 64 12.08 -18.79 11.42
CA ASP A 64 13.24 -18.71 10.54
C ASP A 64 12.85 -18.27 9.13
N PHE A 65 13.58 -17.28 8.60
CA PHE A 65 13.30 -16.73 7.28
C PHE A 65 13.56 -17.73 6.15
N SER A 66 14.61 -18.56 6.25
CA SER A 66 14.96 -19.51 5.19
C SER A 66 13.96 -20.65 5.14
N ASP A 67 13.51 -21.13 6.30
CA ASP A 67 12.50 -22.19 6.40
C ASP A 67 11.15 -21.68 5.88
N ARG A 68 10.79 -20.45 6.23
CA ARG A 68 9.59 -19.80 5.70
C ARG A 68 9.64 -19.66 4.18
N GLN A 69 10.78 -19.29 3.61
CA GLN A 69 10.94 -19.16 2.17
C GLN A 69 10.83 -20.53 1.48
N SER A 70 11.48 -21.57 2.03
CA SER A 70 11.37 -22.93 1.51
C SER A 70 9.93 -23.43 1.52
N PHE A 71 9.19 -23.16 2.58
CA PHE A 71 7.78 -23.52 2.71
C PHE A 71 6.91 -22.81 1.66
N LEU A 72 7.14 -21.51 1.45
CA LEU A 72 6.44 -20.74 0.39
C LEU A 72 6.72 -21.30 -1.00
N ASP A 73 7.96 -21.71 -1.26
CA ASP A 73 8.39 -22.25 -2.55
C ASP A 73 7.75 -23.63 -2.82
N ASP A 74 7.64 -24.50 -1.81
CA ASP A 74 6.98 -25.82 -1.89
C ASP A 74 5.51 -25.68 -2.32
N TYR A 75 4.81 -24.68 -1.80
CA TYR A 75 3.43 -24.38 -2.16
C TYR A 75 3.28 -23.46 -3.39
N GLN A 76 4.38 -23.10 -4.05
CA GLN A 76 4.42 -22.17 -5.17
C GLN A 76 3.79 -20.79 -4.86
N ILE A 77 3.92 -20.35 -3.61
CA ILE A 77 3.42 -19.08 -3.12
C ILE A 77 4.53 -18.04 -3.23
N LYS A 78 4.43 -17.15 -4.23
CA LYS A 78 5.40 -16.07 -4.43
C LYS A 78 5.38 -15.01 -3.32
N GLN A 79 4.27 -14.87 -2.66
CA GLN A 79 4.04 -13.83 -1.65
C GLN A 79 2.90 -14.25 -0.71
N PRO A 80 3.06 -14.09 0.62
CA PRO A 80 2.00 -14.34 1.59
C PRO A 80 0.69 -13.62 1.24
N ALA A 81 -0.44 -14.24 1.54
CA ALA A 81 -1.74 -13.66 1.23
C ALA A 81 -2.01 -12.36 2.00
N SER A 82 -1.44 -12.22 3.19
CA SER A 82 -1.49 -10.98 3.98
C SER A 82 -0.96 -9.78 3.21
N LEU A 83 0.19 -9.91 2.54
CA LEU A 83 0.76 -8.84 1.70
C LEU A 83 -0.08 -8.59 0.45
N LYS A 84 -0.59 -9.65 -0.18
CA LYS A 84 -1.52 -9.50 -1.33
C LYS A 84 -2.79 -8.75 -0.92
N LEU A 85 -3.33 -9.08 0.25
CA LEU A 85 -4.51 -8.44 0.81
C LEU A 85 -4.29 -6.94 1.05
N ILE A 86 -3.17 -6.58 1.70
CA ILE A 86 -2.79 -5.19 1.94
C ILE A 86 -2.70 -4.42 0.61
N ASN A 87 -1.95 -4.94 -0.36
CA ASN A 87 -1.76 -4.29 -1.66
C ASN A 87 -3.09 -4.11 -2.41
N LYS A 88 -3.94 -5.15 -2.43
CA LYS A 88 -5.27 -5.05 -3.06
C LYS A 88 -6.18 -4.04 -2.35
N THR A 89 -6.13 -3.98 -1.02
CA THR A 89 -6.92 -3.03 -0.23
C THR A 89 -6.47 -1.59 -0.48
N TYR A 90 -5.17 -1.32 -0.50
CA TYR A 90 -4.62 -0.01 -0.82
C TYR A 90 -5.06 0.44 -2.22
N LYS A 91 -4.93 -0.45 -3.21
CA LYS A 91 -5.38 -0.18 -4.59
C LYS A 91 -6.89 0.08 -4.65
N LEU A 92 -7.71 -0.75 -3.98
CA LEU A 92 -9.17 -0.61 -3.93
C LEU A 92 -9.59 0.73 -3.35
N LEU A 93 -8.92 1.19 -2.31
CA LEU A 93 -9.18 2.45 -1.62
C LEU A 93 -8.48 3.66 -2.27
N ASN A 94 -7.74 3.43 -3.36
CA ASN A 94 -6.96 4.46 -4.06
C ASN A 94 -5.95 5.15 -3.13
N MET A 95 -5.27 4.36 -2.29
CA MET A 95 -4.29 4.83 -1.30
C MET A 95 -2.86 4.54 -1.71
N GLN A 96 -1.95 5.34 -1.20
CA GLN A 96 -0.50 5.17 -1.33
C GLN A 96 0.19 5.64 -0.05
N THR A 97 1.49 5.34 0.07
CA THR A 97 2.28 5.62 1.27
C THR A 97 3.45 6.54 0.93
N PHE A 98 3.71 7.54 1.78
CA PHE A 98 4.97 8.23 1.83
C PHE A 98 5.61 8.06 3.21
N PHE A 99 6.90 8.33 3.31
CA PHE A 99 7.67 8.20 4.55
C PHE A 99 8.19 9.55 5.03
N THR A 100 8.28 9.69 6.34
CA THR A 100 9.13 10.70 6.97
C THR A 100 10.26 10.01 7.71
N VAL A 101 11.47 10.51 7.55
CA VAL A 101 12.68 9.98 8.19
C VAL A 101 13.30 11.10 8.99
N GLY A 102 13.41 10.91 10.29
CA GLY A 102 14.07 11.80 11.22
C GLY A 102 15.03 11.02 12.10
N GLU A 103 15.88 11.72 12.86
CA GLU A 103 16.86 11.10 13.77
C GLU A 103 16.20 10.21 14.84
N LYS A 104 14.99 10.52 15.24
CA LYS A 104 14.27 9.84 16.33
C LYS A 104 13.21 8.86 15.85
N GLU A 105 12.65 9.06 14.66
CA GLU A 105 11.50 8.31 14.19
C GLU A 105 11.55 8.18 12.66
N VAL A 106 11.19 6.99 12.19
CA VAL A 106 10.83 6.71 10.79
C VAL A 106 9.36 6.32 10.77
N LYS A 107 8.55 6.99 9.97
CA LYS A 107 7.12 6.76 9.94
C LYS A 107 6.54 6.72 8.53
N ALA A 108 5.63 5.77 8.32
CA ALA A 108 4.84 5.64 7.11
C ALA A 108 3.50 6.38 7.28
N TRP A 109 3.11 7.14 6.26
CA TRP A 109 1.89 7.92 6.22
C TRP A 109 1.05 7.53 5.02
N THR A 110 -0.20 7.18 5.26
CA THR A 110 -1.13 6.79 4.20
C THR A 110 -1.90 8.00 3.71
N ILE A 111 -1.91 8.19 2.38
CA ILE A 111 -2.62 9.26 1.70
C ILE A 111 -3.39 8.70 0.49
N GLN A 112 -4.28 9.50 -0.09
CA GLN A 112 -4.90 9.12 -1.36
C GLN A 112 -3.98 9.45 -2.54
N ILE A 113 -3.99 8.60 -3.55
CA ILE A 113 -3.28 8.82 -4.80
C ILE A 113 -3.75 10.16 -5.41
N GLY A 114 -2.79 10.94 -5.89
CA GLY A 114 -3.05 12.26 -6.46
C GLY A 114 -3.07 13.43 -5.48
N TRP A 115 -2.82 13.17 -4.18
CA TRP A 115 -2.65 14.29 -3.25
C TRP A 115 -1.32 15.00 -3.47
N ASN A 116 -1.37 16.34 -3.34
CA ASN A 116 -0.18 17.17 -3.40
C ASN A 116 0.57 17.22 -2.06
N ALA A 117 1.80 17.73 -2.07
CA ALA A 117 2.68 17.78 -0.91
C ALA A 117 2.07 18.57 0.25
N GLN A 118 1.42 19.70 0.00
CA GLN A 118 0.80 20.51 1.04
C GLN A 118 -0.31 19.73 1.77
N LYS A 119 -1.23 19.14 1.03
CA LYS A 119 -2.33 18.34 1.60
C LYS A 119 -1.79 17.10 2.33
N SER A 120 -0.75 16.47 1.80
CA SER A 120 -0.11 15.31 2.42
C SER A 120 0.59 15.66 3.74
N ALA A 121 1.16 16.86 3.86
CA ALA A 121 1.70 17.36 5.12
C ALA A 121 0.63 17.46 6.23
N GLY A 122 -0.62 17.73 5.86
CA GLY A 122 -1.76 17.80 6.77
C GLY A 122 -2.10 16.50 7.49
N VAL A 123 -1.71 15.34 6.92
CA VAL A 123 -1.89 14.04 7.59
C VAL A 123 -0.98 13.91 8.82
N ILE A 124 0.16 14.59 8.81
CA ILE A 124 1.08 14.63 9.94
C ILE A 124 0.52 15.54 11.03
N HIS A 125 0.23 16.79 10.65
CA HIS A 125 -0.39 17.77 11.51
C HIS A 125 -1.00 18.92 10.69
N SER A 126 -2.11 19.48 11.14
CA SER A 126 -2.79 20.60 10.46
C SER A 126 -1.91 21.84 10.27
N ASP A 127 -0.97 22.08 11.18
CA ASP A 127 -0.06 23.21 11.10
C ASP A 127 0.98 23.04 9.98
N PHE A 128 1.35 21.80 9.64
CA PHE A 128 2.24 21.50 8.51
C PHE A 128 1.57 21.85 7.17
N GLU A 129 0.26 21.60 7.06
CA GLU A 129 -0.51 22.00 5.87
C GLU A 129 -0.62 23.51 5.75
N LYS A 130 -0.97 24.21 6.85
CA LYS A 130 -1.18 25.66 6.88
C LYS A 130 0.13 26.45 6.68
N GLY A 131 1.20 25.99 7.33
CA GLY A 131 2.52 26.62 7.29
C GLY A 131 3.42 26.09 6.17
N PHE A 132 2.93 25.25 5.26
CA PHE A 132 3.74 24.60 4.24
C PHE A 132 4.52 25.60 3.38
N ILE A 133 5.84 25.44 3.37
CA ILE A 133 6.77 26.25 2.53
C ILE A 133 7.25 25.41 1.34
N ARG A 134 7.84 24.25 1.61
CA ARG A 134 8.38 23.30 0.63
C ARG A 134 8.59 21.92 1.25
N SER A 135 8.82 20.92 0.42
CA SER A 135 9.28 19.61 0.86
C SER A 135 10.60 19.22 0.17
N GLU A 136 11.48 18.59 0.93
CA GLU A 136 12.63 17.88 0.38
C GLU A 136 12.22 16.44 0.16
N VAL A 137 12.39 15.92 -1.07
CA VAL A 137 11.85 14.64 -1.50
C VAL A 137 12.95 13.76 -2.07
N ILE A 138 13.02 12.53 -1.59
CA ILE A 138 13.92 11.47 -2.07
C ILE A 138 13.02 10.29 -2.49
N SER A 139 13.26 9.68 -3.65
CA SER A 139 12.55 8.45 -4.01
C SER A 139 13.05 7.27 -3.16
N TYR A 140 12.16 6.32 -2.87
CA TYR A 140 12.55 5.10 -2.15
C TYR A 140 13.67 4.34 -2.84
N GLU A 141 13.66 4.26 -4.17
CA GLU A 141 14.70 3.61 -4.96
C GLU A 141 16.07 4.31 -4.80
N ASP A 142 16.11 5.64 -4.87
CA ASP A 142 17.34 6.38 -4.65
C ASP A 142 17.87 6.16 -3.22
N TYR A 143 16.96 6.11 -2.23
CA TYR A 143 17.35 5.84 -0.85
C TYR A 143 17.98 4.45 -0.68
N LEU A 144 17.42 3.42 -1.29
CA LEU A 144 17.98 2.06 -1.27
C LEU A 144 19.35 1.98 -1.95
N ASN A 145 19.53 2.70 -3.05
CA ASN A 145 20.77 2.68 -3.82
C ASN A 145 21.93 3.39 -3.09
N TYR A 146 21.67 4.56 -2.52
CA TYR A 146 22.71 5.38 -1.89
C TYR A 146 22.87 5.16 -0.38
N LYS A 147 21.83 4.68 0.31
CA LYS A 147 21.79 4.34 1.76
C LYS A 147 22.22 5.47 2.70
N SER A 148 22.34 6.69 2.20
CA SER A 148 22.79 7.85 2.97
C SER A 148 22.27 9.14 2.34
N GLU A 149 21.65 9.99 3.13
CA GLU A 149 21.13 11.28 2.69
C GLU A 149 22.23 12.19 2.12
N ALA A 150 23.42 12.16 2.71
CA ALA A 150 24.57 12.91 2.20
C ALA A 150 24.95 12.49 0.78
N LYS A 151 25.05 11.18 0.52
CA LYS A 151 25.35 10.65 -0.82
C LYS A 151 24.23 10.94 -1.82
N ILE A 152 22.99 10.90 -1.39
CA ILE A 152 21.81 11.24 -2.22
C ILE A 152 21.89 12.70 -2.66
N LYS A 153 22.26 13.59 -1.72
CA LYS A 153 22.42 15.01 -1.99
C LYS A 153 23.60 15.30 -2.93
N GLU A 154 24.75 14.64 -2.72
CA GLU A 154 25.91 14.73 -3.61
C GLU A 154 25.60 14.25 -5.03
N ALA A 155 24.77 13.20 -5.15
CA ALA A 155 24.31 12.67 -6.43
C ALA A 155 23.21 13.53 -7.09
N GLY A 156 22.76 14.63 -6.45
CA GLY A 156 21.70 15.50 -6.97
C GLY A 156 20.32 14.84 -7.01
N LYS A 157 20.08 13.82 -6.17
CA LYS A 157 18.83 13.07 -6.12
C LYS A 157 17.85 13.57 -5.07
N LEU A 158 18.29 14.45 -4.18
CA LEU A 158 17.41 15.17 -3.28
C LEU A 158 16.73 16.32 -4.04
N ARG A 159 15.43 16.23 -4.21
CA ARG A 159 14.60 17.22 -4.92
C ARG A 159 13.98 18.17 -3.91
N VAL A 160 13.80 19.41 -4.30
CA VAL A 160 13.06 20.41 -3.52
C VAL A 160 11.78 20.70 -4.29
N GLU A 161 10.65 20.39 -3.67
CA GLU A 161 9.34 20.44 -4.31
C GLU A 161 8.41 21.45 -3.61
N GLY A 162 7.58 22.11 -4.39
CA GLY A 162 6.59 23.06 -3.90
C GLY A 162 5.27 22.39 -3.49
N LYS A 163 4.30 23.23 -3.12
CA LYS A 163 2.98 22.80 -2.63
C LYS A 163 2.20 21.92 -3.61
N ASP A 164 2.36 22.12 -4.90
CA ASP A 164 1.59 21.47 -5.96
C ASP A 164 2.21 20.13 -6.42
N TYR A 165 3.37 19.75 -5.85
CA TYR A 165 3.99 18.46 -6.14
C TYR A 165 3.06 17.32 -5.81
N ILE A 166 2.76 16.45 -6.76
CA ILE A 166 1.96 15.24 -6.54
C ILE A 166 2.86 14.17 -5.94
N VAL A 167 2.56 13.80 -4.69
CA VAL A 167 3.31 12.79 -3.95
C VAL A 167 3.21 11.44 -4.65
N LYS A 168 4.32 10.71 -4.72
CA LYS A 168 4.40 9.37 -5.28
C LYS A 168 4.52 8.34 -4.17
N ASP A 169 4.07 7.12 -4.48
CA ASP A 169 4.23 6.00 -3.56
C ASP A 169 5.71 5.74 -3.26
N GLY A 170 6.03 5.61 -1.97
CA GLY A 170 7.39 5.42 -1.50
C GLY A 170 8.26 6.70 -1.40
N ASP A 171 7.74 7.89 -1.71
CA ASP A 171 8.51 9.12 -1.49
C ASP A 171 8.90 9.27 -0.02
N ILE A 172 10.15 9.59 0.23
CA ILE A 172 10.68 9.98 1.54
C ILE A 172 10.69 11.50 1.59
N MET A 173 9.92 12.08 2.49
CA MET A 173 9.63 13.51 2.50
C MET A 173 10.04 14.19 3.81
N HIS A 174 10.66 15.34 3.69
CA HIS A 174 10.93 16.23 4.81
C HIS A 174 10.26 17.57 4.55
N PHE A 175 9.26 17.90 5.36
CA PHE A 175 8.47 19.13 5.21
C PHE A 175 9.12 20.30 5.93
N ARG A 176 9.11 21.46 5.30
CA ARG A 176 9.49 22.77 5.88
C ARG A 176 8.22 23.63 5.96
N PHE A 177 7.92 24.10 7.14
CA PHE A 177 6.72 24.86 7.48
C PHE A 177 7.06 25.94 8.50
#